data_db90077231a7a288f52b70e5dbb1c995
#
_entry.id   db90077231a7a288f52b70e5dbb1c995
#
_cell.length_a   1.000
_cell.length_b   1.000
_cell.length_c   1.000
_cell.angle_alpha   90.00
_cell.angle_beta   90.00
_cell.angle_gamma   90.00
#
_symmetry.space_group_name_H-M   'P 1'
#
loop_
_entity.id
_entity.type
_entity.pdbx_description
1 polymer ?
#
loop_
_entity_poly.entity_id
_entity_poly.type
_entity_poly.pdbx_seq_one_letter_code
_entity_poly.pdbx_strand_id
1 'polypeptide(L)'
;MGGTYLPKVWEEMTAAYEYGVREIWVTNIGDIGTQEFGLSYFLDLAYDIDVWGGQDAAITTQYTAQWVRRNFGAAFAPADLPRIEGILTDYTRLLARRKHEKMGENTYHPTHYGEAEEVLQISEHILTECDALKTACPQEDL
;
A
#
# COMPACT_ATOMS: atom_id res chain seq x y z
N MET A 1 -3.24 -12.27 1.47
CA MET A 1 -2.08 -11.38 1.22
C MET A 1 -2.58 -10.00 0.84
N GLY A 2 -2.13 -9.00 1.59
CA GLY A 2 -2.68 -7.67 1.49
C GLY A 2 -2.04 -6.81 0.42
N GLY A 3 -2.66 -6.78 -0.72
CA GLY A 3 -2.34 -5.83 -1.77
C GLY A 3 -3.34 -4.70 -1.84
N THR A 4 -3.67 -4.10 -0.70
CA THR A 4 -4.65 -3.02 -0.67
C THR A 4 -3.98 -1.72 -1.11
N TYR A 5 -4.27 -1.31 -2.35
CA TYR A 5 -3.80 -0.04 -2.91
C TYR A 5 -4.67 1.10 -2.40
N LEU A 6 -4.12 2.00 -1.59
CA LEU A 6 -4.88 3.03 -0.90
C LEU A 6 -5.69 3.95 -1.81
N PRO A 7 -5.17 4.43 -2.98
CA PRO A 7 -5.99 5.22 -3.88
C PRO A 7 -7.25 4.52 -4.37
N LYS A 8 -7.23 3.18 -4.47
CA LYS A 8 -8.43 2.40 -4.82
C LYS A 8 -9.43 2.35 -3.67
N VAL A 9 -8.95 2.18 -2.44
CA VAL A 9 -9.82 2.27 -1.25
C VAL A 9 -10.45 3.64 -1.16
N TRP A 10 -9.66 4.69 -1.33
CA TRP A 10 -10.13 6.07 -1.35
C TRP A 10 -11.25 6.27 -2.38
N GLU A 11 -11.01 5.90 -3.64
CA GLU A 11 -11.96 6.04 -4.74
C GLU A 11 -13.31 5.37 -4.45
N GLU A 12 -13.27 4.10 -4.04
CA GLU A 12 -14.49 3.30 -3.80
C GLU A 12 -15.26 3.78 -2.57
N MET A 13 -14.56 4.11 -1.48
CA MET A 13 -15.20 4.46 -0.22
C MET A 13 -15.71 5.91 -0.19
N THR A 14 -14.99 6.85 -0.81
CA THR A 14 -15.50 8.23 -0.96
C THR A 14 -16.70 8.27 -1.90
N ALA A 15 -16.67 7.55 -3.01
CA ALA A 15 -17.83 7.41 -3.87
C ALA A 15 -19.02 6.79 -3.13
N ALA A 16 -18.82 5.70 -2.39
CA ALA A 16 -19.88 5.09 -1.58
C ALA A 16 -20.47 6.10 -0.56
N TYR A 17 -19.62 6.88 0.09
CA TYR A 17 -20.04 7.90 1.04
C TYR A 17 -20.87 9.00 0.36
N GLU A 18 -20.45 9.49 -0.81
CA GLU A 18 -21.19 10.48 -1.61
C GLU A 18 -22.57 9.97 -2.03
N TYR A 19 -22.69 8.68 -2.33
CA TYR A 19 -23.96 8.00 -2.62
C TYR A 19 -24.81 7.68 -1.38
N GLY A 20 -24.38 8.13 -0.20
CA GLY A 20 -25.17 8.04 1.05
C GLY A 20 -24.92 6.82 1.92
N VAL A 21 -23.89 6.01 1.64
CA VAL A 21 -23.50 4.87 2.49
C VAL A 21 -22.68 5.40 3.69
N ARG A 22 -23.36 5.69 4.80
CA ARG A 22 -22.76 6.40 5.95
C ARG A 22 -22.85 5.67 7.28
N GLU A 23 -23.70 4.64 7.37
CA GLU A 23 -24.01 3.99 8.64
C GLU A 23 -23.09 2.82 8.94
N ILE A 24 -22.83 1.96 7.94
CA ILE A 24 -22.06 0.74 8.12
C ILE A 24 -21.15 0.51 6.92
N TRP A 25 -19.87 0.37 7.21
CA TRP A 25 -18.85 -0.07 6.25
C TRP A 25 -18.29 -1.41 6.73
N VAL A 26 -18.18 -2.36 5.82
CA VAL A 26 -17.68 -3.71 6.13
C VAL A 26 -16.56 -4.05 5.16
N THR A 27 -15.43 -4.48 5.69
CA THR A 27 -14.31 -5.00 4.90
C THR A 27 -14.01 -6.45 5.26
N ASN A 28 -13.60 -7.24 4.28
CA ASN A 28 -13.18 -8.62 4.48
C ASN A 28 -11.65 -8.68 4.47
N ILE A 29 -11.07 -9.16 5.55
CA ILE A 29 -9.63 -9.20 5.77
C ILE A 29 -9.22 -10.64 6.07
N GLY A 30 -8.27 -11.16 5.28
CA GLY A 30 -7.77 -12.52 5.47
C GLY A 30 -6.82 -12.63 6.67
N ASP A 31 -5.78 -11.81 6.69
CA ASP A 31 -4.78 -11.78 7.75
C ASP A 31 -4.50 -10.31 8.14
N ILE A 32 -4.81 -9.98 9.39
CA ILE A 32 -4.70 -8.61 9.90
C ILE A 32 -3.24 -8.13 9.87
N GLY A 33 -2.29 -8.95 10.26
CA GLY A 33 -0.88 -8.56 10.34
C GLY A 33 -0.31 -8.13 9.00
N THR A 34 -0.60 -8.88 7.93
CA THR A 34 -0.10 -8.57 6.59
C THR A 34 -0.90 -7.47 5.88
N GLN A 35 -2.07 -7.10 6.41
CA GLN A 35 -2.97 -6.10 5.80
C GLN A 35 -3.14 -4.85 6.65
N GLU A 36 -2.33 -4.69 7.68
CA GLU A 36 -2.43 -3.60 8.65
C GLU A 36 -2.44 -2.22 7.99
N PHE A 37 -1.57 -1.98 7.01
CA PHE A 37 -1.49 -0.69 6.31
C PHE A 37 -2.81 -0.30 5.63
N GLY A 38 -3.36 -1.20 4.81
CA GLY A 38 -4.62 -0.94 4.11
C GLY A 38 -5.83 -0.90 5.05
N LEU A 39 -5.83 -1.75 6.09
CA LEU A 39 -6.86 -1.77 7.11
C LEU A 39 -6.88 -0.48 7.92
N SER A 40 -5.71 0.01 8.34
CA SER A 40 -5.58 1.26 9.08
C SER A 40 -6.17 2.42 8.28
N TYR A 41 -5.85 2.53 6.99
CA TYR A 41 -6.44 3.58 6.15
C TYR A 41 -7.96 3.45 6.04
N PHE A 42 -8.49 2.25 5.80
CA PHE A 42 -9.93 2.03 5.72
C PHE A 42 -10.66 2.46 7.00
N LEU A 43 -10.10 2.13 8.17
CA LEU A 43 -10.68 2.48 9.46
C LEU A 43 -10.56 3.98 9.77
N ASP A 44 -9.41 4.58 9.49
CA ASP A 44 -9.18 6.02 9.68
C ASP A 44 -10.09 6.85 8.75
N LEU A 45 -10.27 6.40 7.49
CA LEU A 45 -11.19 7.00 6.53
C LEU A 45 -12.66 6.89 7.00
N ALA A 46 -13.05 5.74 7.55
CA ALA A 46 -14.39 5.53 8.08
C ALA A 46 -14.64 6.36 9.35
N TYR A 47 -13.61 6.58 10.16
CA TYR A 47 -13.68 7.37 11.39
C TYR A 47 -13.77 8.87 11.09
N ASP A 48 -12.99 9.38 10.15
CA ASP A 48 -12.94 10.79 9.81
C ASP A 48 -12.75 10.99 8.30
N ILE A 49 -13.88 10.97 7.60
CA ILE A 49 -13.91 11.15 6.15
C ILE A 49 -13.52 12.56 5.71
N ASP A 50 -13.75 13.56 6.56
CA ASP A 50 -13.43 14.96 6.25
C ASP A 50 -11.90 15.17 6.24
N VAL A 51 -11.18 14.42 7.05
CA VAL A 51 -9.72 14.44 7.07
C VAL A 51 -9.13 13.54 5.98
N TRP A 52 -9.55 12.27 5.93
CA TRP A 52 -8.88 11.25 5.11
C TRP A 52 -9.53 11.00 3.75
N GLY A 53 -10.74 11.54 3.53
CA GLY A 53 -11.38 11.54 2.22
C GLY A 53 -10.77 12.58 1.28
N GLY A 54 -10.37 13.75 1.80
CA GLY A 54 -9.74 14.82 1.02
C GLY A 54 -10.52 15.21 -0.23
N GLN A 55 -9.86 15.94 -1.13
CA GLN A 55 -10.46 16.36 -2.41
C GLN A 55 -10.03 15.45 -3.57
N ASP A 56 -8.92 14.74 -3.42
CA ASP A 56 -8.39 13.82 -4.41
C ASP A 56 -7.54 12.70 -3.76
N ALA A 57 -7.10 11.74 -4.56
CA ALA A 57 -6.33 10.60 -4.11
C ALA A 57 -4.92 10.95 -3.55
N ALA A 58 -4.44 12.20 -3.69
CA ALA A 58 -3.15 12.62 -3.15
C ALA A 58 -3.12 12.57 -1.61
N ILE A 59 -4.31 12.61 -0.96
CA ILE A 59 -4.42 12.39 0.49
C ILE A 59 -3.83 11.05 0.92
N THR A 60 -3.89 10.03 0.08
CA THR A 60 -3.34 8.70 0.39
C THR A 60 -1.81 8.71 0.49
N THR A 61 -1.12 9.60 -0.22
CA THR A 61 0.32 9.80 -0.08
C THR A 61 0.65 10.43 1.27
N GLN A 62 -0.12 11.41 1.70
CA GLN A 62 0.04 12.03 3.03
C GLN A 62 -0.23 11.01 4.14
N TYR A 63 -1.26 10.18 3.97
CA TYR A 63 -1.54 9.10 4.90
C TYR A 63 -0.37 8.11 4.99
N THR A 64 0.17 7.67 3.84
CA THR A 64 1.32 6.75 3.78
C THR A 64 2.51 7.31 4.56
N ALA A 65 2.87 8.58 4.34
CA ALA A 65 3.95 9.23 5.06
C ALA A 65 3.71 9.28 6.58
N GLN A 66 2.48 9.59 7.00
CA GLN A 66 2.12 9.62 8.41
C GLN A 66 2.15 8.22 9.03
N TRP A 67 1.61 7.21 8.34
CA TRP A 67 1.60 5.83 8.80
C TRP A 67 3.02 5.28 8.93
N VAL A 68 3.89 5.52 7.95
CA VAL A 68 5.31 5.12 7.98
C VAL A 68 6.02 5.80 9.15
N ARG A 69 5.84 7.09 9.35
CA ARG A 69 6.45 7.81 10.48
C ARG A 69 6.01 7.24 11.83
N ARG A 70 4.72 6.92 11.97
CA ARG A 70 4.17 6.36 13.21
C ARG A 70 4.74 4.97 13.53
N ASN A 71 4.87 4.10 12.50
CA ASN A 71 5.22 2.71 12.71
C ASN A 71 6.73 2.43 12.60
N PHE A 72 7.47 3.22 11.83
CA PHE A 72 8.90 3.00 11.57
C PHE A 72 9.81 4.12 12.08
N GLY A 73 9.24 5.27 12.46
CA GLY A 73 10.04 6.44 12.84
C GLY A 73 10.90 6.26 14.10
N ALA A 74 10.62 5.27 14.94
CA ALA A 74 11.46 4.94 16.09
C ALA A 74 12.63 4.02 15.74
N ALA A 75 12.48 3.20 14.67
CA ALA A 75 13.46 2.17 14.29
C ALA A 75 14.39 2.62 13.15
N PHE A 76 13.97 3.58 12.33
CA PHE A 76 14.71 4.01 11.14
C PHE A 76 15.09 5.49 11.20
N ALA A 77 16.20 5.84 10.54
CA ALA A 77 16.59 7.22 10.37
C ALA A 77 15.55 8.00 9.54
N PRO A 78 15.33 9.30 9.80
CA PRO A 78 14.38 10.11 9.02
C PRO A 78 14.61 10.10 7.50
N ALA A 79 15.87 9.89 7.08
CA ALA A 79 16.23 9.79 5.65
C ALA A 79 15.77 8.49 4.98
N ASP A 80 15.48 7.44 5.75
CA ASP A 80 15.03 6.15 5.24
C ASP A 80 13.50 6.05 5.13
N LEU A 81 12.76 6.87 5.86
CA LEU A 81 11.30 6.83 5.85
C LEU A 81 10.68 7.01 4.46
N PRO A 82 11.14 7.95 3.60
CA PRO A 82 10.63 8.06 2.24
C PRO A 82 10.86 6.80 1.37
N ARG A 83 11.91 6.02 1.64
CA ARG A 83 12.15 4.75 0.96
C ARG A 83 11.12 3.70 1.35
N ILE A 84 10.75 3.64 2.65
CA ILE A 84 9.68 2.76 3.14
C ILE A 84 8.33 3.16 2.53
N GLU A 85 8.05 4.45 2.41
CA GLU A 85 6.85 4.98 1.73
C GLU A 85 6.80 4.52 0.26
N GLY A 86 7.94 4.61 -0.44
CA GLY A 86 8.09 4.15 -1.82
C GLY A 86 7.81 2.65 -1.95
N ILE A 87 8.42 1.82 -1.10
CA ILE A 87 8.22 0.36 -1.09
C ILE A 87 6.74 0.02 -0.91
N LEU A 88 6.06 0.60 0.09
CA LEU A 88 4.64 0.34 0.34
C LEU A 88 3.77 0.74 -0.86
N THR A 89 4.07 1.90 -1.45
CA THR A 89 3.33 2.40 -2.61
C THR A 89 3.51 1.50 -3.83
N ASP A 90 4.75 1.15 -4.17
CA ASP A 90 5.05 0.36 -5.35
C ASP A 90 4.59 -1.09 -5.19
N TYR A 91 4.77 -1.69 -4.01
CA TYR A 91 4.29 -3.02 -3.70
C TYR A 91 2.77 -3.13 -3.82
N THR A 92 2.03 -2.23 -3.17
CA THR A 92 0.57 -2.27 -3.22
C THR A 92 0.03 -1.96 -4.62
N ARG A 93 0.68 -1.05 -5.37
CA ARG A 93 0.34 -0.76 -6.77
C ARG A 93 0.62 -1.95 -7.68
N LEU A 94 1.74 -2.65 -7.49
CA LEU A 94 2.08 -3.85 -8.24
C LEU A 94 1.03 -4.95 -8.04
N LEU A 95 0.62 -5.22 -6.79
CA LEU A 95 -0.40 -6.20 -6.47
C LEU A 95 -1.80 -5.81 -6.96
N ALA A 96 -2.10 -4.51 -7.07
CA ALA A 96 -3.36 -4.02 -7.62
C ALA A 96 -3.46 -4.20 -9.15
N ARG A 97 -2.35 -4.33 -9.89
CA ARG A 97 -2.36 -4.57 -11.35
C ARG A 97 -3.03 -5.89 -11.71
N ARG A 98 -2.73 -6.96 -10.97
CA ARG A 98 -3.32 -8.29 -11.17
C ARG A 98 -3.45 -9.01 -9.83
N LYS A 99 -4.56 -9.67 -9.62
CA LYS A 99 -4.75 -10.54 -8.45
C LYS A 99 -3.76 -11.69 -8.51
N HIS A 100 -2.87 -11.77 -7.53
CA HIS A 100 -1.81 -12.77 -7.49
C HIS A 100 -2.35 -14.21 -7.48
N GLU A 101 -3.55 -14.46 -6.89
CA GLU A 101 -4.20 -15.79 -6.90
C GLU A 101 -4.63 -16.22 -8.30
N LYS A 102 -4.69 -15.30 -9.25
CA LYS A 102 -5.09 -15.56 -10.65
C LYS A 102 -3.93 -15.41 -11.63
N MET A 103 -2.71 -15.23 -11.12
CA MET A 103 -1.53 -15.12 -11.97
C MET A 103 -1.11 -16.50 -12.49
N GLY A 104 -0.79 -16.58 -13.77
CA GLY A 104 -0.24 -17.73 -14.45
C GLY A 104 0.83 -17.28 -15.45
N GLU A 105 1.41 -18.23 -16.15
CA GLU A 105 2.51 -18.01 -17.11
C GLU A 105 2.19 -17.02 -18.24
N ASN A 106 0.92 -16.79 -18.53
CA ASN A 106 0.46 -15.88 -19.58
C ASN A 106 -0.14 -14.57 -19.02
N THR A 107 0.03 -14.26 -17.74
CA THR A 107 -0.56 -13.05 -17.13
C THR A 107 0.08 -11.78 -17.65
N TYR A 108 1.40 -11.77 -17.78
CA TYR A 108 2.17 -10.68 -18.37
C TYR A 108 2.84 -11.16 -19.65
N HIS A 109 2.67 -10.40 -20.73
CA HIS A 109 3.24 -10.81 -22.01
C HIS A 109 4.76 -10.60 -22.00
N PRO A 110 5.56 -11.63 -22.40
CA PRO A 110 7.01 -11.53 -22.29
C PRO A 110 7.64 -10.52 -23.25
N THR A 111 6.99 -10.21 -24.37
CA THR A 111 7.56 -9.34 -25.42
C THR A 111 6.67 -8.17 -25.82
N HIS A 112 5.34 -8.23 -25.57
CA HIS A 112 4.45 -7.14 -25.92
C HIS A 112 4.46 -6.06 -24.82
N TYR A 113 4.66 -4.81 -25.23
CA TYR A 113 4.65 -3.63 -24.36
C TYR A 113 5.65 -3.67 -23.20
N GLY A 114 6.53 -4.68 -23.14
CA GLY A 114 7.48 -4.83 -22.04
C GLY A 114 6.83 -5.12 -20.68
N GLU A 115 5.59 -5.64 -20.64
CA GLU A 115 4.84 -5.85 -19.39
C GLU A 115 5.60 -6.71 -18.37
N ALA A 116 6.12 -7.87 -18.80
CA ALA A 116 6.85 -8.77 -17.91
C ALA A 116 8.15 -8.15 -17.42
N GLU A 117 8.87 -7.46 -18.29
CA GLU A 117 10.10 -6.75 -17.95
C GLU A 117 9.85 -5.64 -16.92
N GLU A 118 8.81 -4.81 -17.13
CA GLU A 118 8.45 -3.74 -16.20
C GLU A 118 8.10 -4.29 -14.81
N VAL A 119 7.29 -5.35 -14.77
CA VAL A 119 6.90 -5.99 -13.50
C VAL A 119 8.11 -6.58 -12.79
N LEU A 120 9.03 -7.21 -13.53
CA LEU A 120 10.26 -7.75 -12.97
C LEU A 120 11.13 -6.64 -12.38
N GLN A 121 11.37 -5.57 -13.12
CA GLN A 121 12.17 -4.43 -12.67
C GLN A 121 11.61 -3.78 -11.41
N ILE A 122 10.29 -3.58 -11.33
CA ILE A 122 9.64 -3.04 -10.12
C ILE A 122 9.84 -4.00 -8.94
N SER A 123 9.68 -5.30 -9.16
CA SER A 123 9.84 -6.32 -8.12
C SER A 123 11.28 -6.38 -7.59
N GLU A 124 12.26 -6.35 -8.48
CA GLU A 124 13.69 -6.34 -8.14
C GLU A 124 14.09 -5.06 -7.41
N HIS A 125 13.53 -3.91 -7.82
CA HIS A 125 13.74 -2.65 -7.11
C HIS A 125 13.21 -2.72 -5.68
N ILE A 126 11.98 -3.18 -5.47
CA ILE A 126 11.39 -3.35 -4.13
C ILE A 126 12.26 -4.26 -3.26
N LEU A 127 12.70 -5.40 -3.79
CA LEU A 127 13.56 -6.33 -3.06
C LEU A 127 14.90 -5.68 -2.67
N THR A 128 15.53 -4.97 -3.60
CA THR A 128 16.81 -4.28 -3.35
C THR A 128 16.66 -3.23 -2.24
N GLU A 129 15.58 -2.44 -2.27
CA GLU A 129 15.31 -1.45 -1.25
C GLU A 129 15.03 -2.10 0.12
N CYS A 130 14.27 -3.20 0.16
CA CYS A 130 14.03 -3.95 1.38
C CYS A 130 15.32 -4.51 1.99
N ASP A 131 16.20 -5.08 1.18
CA ASP A 131 17.47 -5.65 1.65
C ASP A 131 18.43 -4.56 2.18
N ALA A 132 18.46 -3.41 1.53
CA ALA A 132 19.21 -2.26 2.03
C ALA A 132 18.69 -1.75 3.37
N LEU A 133 17.36 -1.68 3.55
CA LEU A 133 16.73 -1.25 4.80
C LEU A 133 16.92 -2.28 5.92
N LYS A 134 16.90 -3.58 5.64
CA LYS A 134 17.24 -4.63 6.65
C LYS A 134 18.63 -4.43 7.25
N THR A 135 19.58 -3.99 6.42
CA THR A 135 20.97 -3.73 6.88
C THR A 135 21.04 -2.45 7.73
N ALA A 136 20.15 -1.50 7.51
CA ALA A 136 20.07 -0.24 8.26
C ALA A 136 19.26 -0.34 9.55
N CYS A 137 18.41 -1.38 9.69
CA CYS A 137 17.62 -1.61 10.90
C CYS A 137 18.52 -2.11 12.03
N PRO A 138 18.54 -1.46 13.22
CA PRO A 138 19.21 -2.02 14.37
C PRO A 138 18.57 -3.38 14.70
N GLN A 139 19.38 -4.44 14.67
CA GLN A 139 18.94 -5.76 15.15
C GLN A 139 18.86 -5.70 16.69
N GLU A 140 17.76 -5.23 17.20
CA GLU A 140 17.35 -5.52 18.58
C GLU A 140 16.25 -6.58 18.48
N ASP A 141 16.62 -7.76 18.91
CA ASP A 141 15.86 -8.95 19.27
C ASP A 141 14.35 -8.93 18.96
N LEU A 142 13.99 -9.60 17.85
CA LEU A 142 12.64 -10.12 17.63
C LEU A 142 12.45 -11.43 18.39
#